data_d459a2af1c1d9101efb795723631f820
#
_entry.id   d459a2af1c1d9101efb795723631f820
#
_cell.length_a   1.000
_cell.length_b   1.000
_cell.length_c   1.000
_cell.angle_alpha   90.00
_cell.angle_beta   90.00
_cell.angle_gamma   90.00
#
_symmetry.space_group_name_H-M   'P 1'
#
loop_
_entity.id
_entity.type
_entity.pdbx_description
1 polymer ?
#
loop_
_entity_poly.entity_id
_entity_poly.type
_entity_poly.pdbx_seq_one_letter_code
_entity_poly.pdbx_strand_id
1 'polypeptide(L)' 'MVTLRILNETGHTELELMASEVIEQINDHPSYWVSVDGDIIDRRDIPTMNWDTVQNVDLIPAIVGG' A
#
# COMPACT_ATOMS: atom_id res chain seq x y z
N MET A 1 9.06 -4.40 10.64
CA MET A 1 7.83 -4.82 9.93
C MET A 1 7.03 -3.61 9.49
N VAL A 2 6.28 -3.75 8.45
CA VAL A 2 5.46 -2.67 7.91
C VAL A 2 4.00 -2.98 8.21
N THR A 3 3.25 -2.00 8.69
CA THR A 3 1.80 -2.14 8.84
C THR A 3 1.13 -1.82 7.51
N LEU A 4 0.48 -2.81 6.94
CA LEU A 4 -0.26 -2.67 5.70
C LEU A 4 -1.75 -2.64 5.99
N ARG A 5 -2.44 -1.62 5.50
CA ARG A 5 -3.90 -1.54 5.55
C ARG A 5 -4.45 -1.58 4.14
N ILE A 6 -5.37 -2.50 3.91
CA ILE A 6 -6.08 -2.60 2.63
C ILE A 6 -7.50 -2.12 2.88
N LEU A 7 -7.81 -0.96 2.33
CA LEU A 7 -9.11 -0.33 2.54
C LEU A 7 -10.12 -0.86 1.53
N ASN A 8 -11.38 -0.93 1.94
CA ASN A 8 -12.48 -1.30 1.06
C ASN A 8 -13.77 -0.61 1.55
N GLU A 9 -14.87 -0.83 0.82
CA GLU A 9 -16.13 -0.16 1.13
C GLU A 9 -16.71 -0.53 2.49
N THR A 10 -16.37 -1.70 3.00
CA THR A 10 -16.93 -2.22 4.26
C THR A 10 -15.96 -2.10 5.43
N GLY A 11 -14.78 -1.52 5.23
CA GLY A 11 -13.79 -1.37 6.28
C GLY A 11 -12.37 -1.51 5.76
N HIS A 12 -11.51 -2.08 6.59
CA HIS A 12 -10.12 -2.29 6.20
C HIS A 12 -9.58 -3.57 6.83
N THR A 13 -8.59 -4.15 6.15
CA THR A 13 -7.78 -5.25 6.68
C THR A 13 -6.42 -4.69 7.05
N GLU A 14 -5.96 -4.98 8.26
CA GLU A 14 -4.65 -4.53 8.73
C GLU A 14 -3.76 -5.73 8.95
N LEU A 15 -2.57 -5.69 8.36
CA LEU A 15 -1.60 -6.78 8.42
C LEU A 15 -0.23 -6.20 8.76
N GLU A 16 0.58 -6.96 9.49
CA GLU A 16 1.97 -6.63 9.72
C GLU A 16 2.83 -7.57 8.91
N LEU A 17 3.55 -7.03 7.94
CA LEU A 17 4.27 -7.79 6.94
C LEU A 17 5.69 -7.29 6.76
N MET A 18 6.53 -8.14 6.21
CA MET A 18 7.84 -7.72 5.73
C MET A 18 7.69 -6.89 4.46
N ALA A 19 8.68 -6.04 4.19
CA ALA A 19 8.63 -5.16 3.01
C ALA A 19 8.37 -5.93 1.72
N SER A 20 9.01 -7.08 1.54
CA SER A 20 8.80 -7.91 0.34
C SER A 20 7.36 -8.38 0.19
N GLU A 21 6.72 -8.69 1.30
CA GLU A 21 5.31 -9.12 1.29
C GLU A 21 4.38 -7.95 1.00
N VAL A 22 4.72 -6.77 1.50
CA VAL A 22 3.95 -5.55 1.19
C VAL A 22 4.02 -5.26 -0.32
N ILE A 23 5.20 -5.38 -0.91
CA ILE A 23 5.37 -5.17 -2.36
C ILE A 23 4.52 -6.16 -3.15
N GLU A 24 4.46 -7.43 -2.72
CA GLU A 24 3.60 -8.42 -3.37
C GLU A 24 2.13 -8.00 -3.31
N GLN A 25 1.67 -7.50 -2.17
CA GLN A 25 0.30 -7.04 -2.02
C GLN A 25 0.02 -5.83 -2.93
N ILE A 26 0.96 -4.92 -3.04
CA ILE A 26 0.84 -3.78 -3.94
C ILE A 26 0.65 -4.26 -5.39
N ASN A 27 1.44 -5.25 -5.80
CA ASN A 27 1.37 -5.81 -7.15
C ASN A 27 0.06 -6.57 -7.39
N ASP A 28 -0.50 -7.17 -6.35
CA ASP A 28 -1.77 -7.90 -6.43
C ASP A 28 -2.98 -6.96 -6.47
N HIS A 29 -2.78 -5.68 -6.20
CA HIS A 29 -3.85 -4.68 -6.18
C HIS A 29 -3.52 -3.55 -7.18
N PRO A 30 -3.45 -3.84 -8.48
CA PRO A 30 -2.95 -2.88 -9.46
C PRO A 30 -3.82 -1.64 -9.64
N SER A 31 -5.09 -1.71 -9.26
CA SER A 31 -6.01 -0.57 -9.38
C SER A 31 -6.07 0.29 -8.12
N TYR A 32 -5.29 -0.06 -7.08
CA TYR A 32 -5.33 0.68 -5.82
C TYR A 32 -4.27 1.78 -5.81
N TRP A 33 -4.60 2.87 -5.12
CA TRP A 33 -3.62 3.89 -4.78
C TRP A 33 -2.75 3.39 -3.64
N VAL A 34 -1.47 3.74 -3.67
CA VAL A 34 -0.52 3.37 -2.63
C VAL A 34 -0.16 4.62 -1.83
N SER A 35 -0.44 4.59 -0.54
CA SER A 35 -0.05 5.65 0.39
C SER A 35 1.02 5.08 1.32
N VAL A 36 2.13 5.79 1.45
CA VAL A 36 3.24 5.39 2.33
C VAL A 36 3.45 6.49 3.35
N ASP A 37 3.26 6.14 4.62
CA ASP A 37 3.39 7.07 5.75
C ASP A 37 2.59 8.38 5.53
N GLY A 38 1.42 8.25 4.90
CA GLY A 38 0.51 9.36 4.64
C GLY A 38 0.65 10.05 3.30
N ASP A 39 1.64 9.67 2.48
CA ASP A 39 1.89 10.28 1.18
C ASP A 39 1.54 9.31 0.05
N ILE A 40 0.79 9.78 -0.94
CA ILE A 40 0.50 8.99 -2.14
C ILE A 40 1.77 8.88 -2.97
N ILE A 41 2.16 7.64 -3.27
CA ILE A 41 3.40 7.35 -3.98
C ILE A 41 3.08 6.74 -5.34
N ASP A 42 3.85 7.11 -6.35
CA ASP A 42 3.78 6.49 -7.67
C ASP A 42 4.33 5.05 -7.58
N ARG A 43 3.64 4.11 -8.20
CA ARG A 43 4.07 2.71 -8.19
C ARG A 43 5.46 2.52 -8.75
N ARG A 44 5.90 3.39 -9.66
CA ARG A 44 7.25 3.33 -10.23
C ARG A 44 8.34 3.61 -9.21
N ASP A 45 7.99 4.30 -8.14
CA ASP A 45 8.95 4.64 -7.09
C ASP A 45 9.07 3.54 -6.02
N ILE A 46 8.14 2.58 -6.01
CA ILE A 46 8.12 1.51 -5.01
C ILE A 46 9.44 0.71 -4.97
N PRO A 47 10.01 0.26 -6.11
CA PRO A 47 11.25 -0.53 -6.08
C PRO A 47 12.47 0.23 -5.57
N THR A 48 12.45 1.56 -5.63
CA THR A 48 13.59 2.38 -5.23
C THR A 48 13.44 3.01 -3.86
N MET A 49 12.32 2.74 -3.17
CA MET A 49 12.07 3.29 -1.84
C MET A 49 12.99 2.68 -0.79
N ASN A 50 13.33 3.48 0.21
CA ASN A 50 14.01 2.98 1.40
C ASN A 50 13.00 2.36 2.36
N TRP A 51 12.78 1.07 2.22
CA TRP A 51 11.79 0.36 3.03
C TRP A 51 12.16 0.27 4.51
N ASP A 52 13.42 0.48 4.85
CA ASP A 52 13.86 0.45 6.26
C ASP A 52 13.22 1.57 7.09
N THR A 53 12.80 2.65 6.44
CA THR A 53 12.17 3.80 7.12
C THR A 53 10.64 3.79 7.00
N VAL A 54 10.08 2.87 6.23
CA VAL A 54 8.64 2.80 6.03
C VAL A 54 7.96 2.13 7.21
N GLN A 55 6.93 2.76 7.74
CA GLN A 55 6.17 2.24 8.88
C GLN A 55 4.77 1.78 8.47
N ASN A 56 4.08 2.56 7.66
CA ASN A 56 2.68 2.30 7.30
C ASN A 56 2.48 2.42 5.80
N VAL A 57 1.76 1.46 5.23
CA VAL A 57 1.34 1.49 3.83
C VAL A 57 -0.16 1.25 3.78
N ASP A 58 -0.87 2.10 3.05
CA ASP A 58 -2.29 1.96 2.83
C ASP A 58 -2.56 1.70 1.35
N LEU A 59 -3.35 0.68 1.07
CA LEU A 59 -3.88 0.43 -0.26
C LEU A 59 -5.31 0.95 -0.30
N ILE A 60 -5.55 1.94 -1.14
CA ILE A 60 -6.82 2.65 -1.21
C ILE A 60 -7.44 2.37 -2.58
N PRO A 61 -8.65 1.76 -2.61
CA PRO A 61 -9.28 1.49 -3.89
C PRO A 61 -9.50 2.78 -4.67
N ALA A 62 -9.07 2.77 -5.92
CA ALA A 62 -9.35 3.89 -6.81
C ALA A 62 -10.84 3.83 -7.16
N ILE A 63 -11.59 4.82 -6.71
CA ILE A 63 -12.99 4.94 -7.07
C ILE A 63 -13.01 5.53 -8.48
N VAL A 64 -13.27 4.69 -9.44
CA VAL A 64 -13.54 5.17 -10.79
C VAL A 64 -14.97 5.68 -10.78
N GLY A 65 -15.10 6.96 -10.55
CA GLY A 65 -16.39 7.60 -10.64
C GLY A 65 -16.92 7.43 -12.06
N GLY A 66 -17.91 6.61 -12.17
CA GLY A 66 -18.59 6.39 -13.43
C GLY A 66 -19.35 7.64 -13.86
#